data_f54cbd53f4a1e3de08a1dbecdfa3be61
#
_entry.id   f54cbd53f4a1e3de08a1dbecdfa3be61
#
_cell.length_a   1.000
_cell.length_b   1.000
_cell.length_c   1.000
_cell.angle_alpha   90.00
_cell.angle_beta   90.00
_cell.angle_gamma   90.00
#
_symmetry.space_group_name_H-M   'P 1'
#
loop_
_entity.id
_entity.type
_entity.pdbx_description
1 polymer ?
#
loop_
_entity_poly.entity_id
_entity_poly.type
_entity_poly.pdbx_seq_one_letter_code
_entity_poly.pdbx_strand_id
1 'polypeptide(L)'
;IFWALDLWPETLQAVGGIRSKSVLWIIEKIVRFIYNNCALVLGQSKSFVKSIQSHCDYPDRVQYFPSWAENLHASKDISEQLFAPEIKRNDDSFNILFAGNIADAQDMPAVLEAASILRNKKFIKWIIVGDGRRFEWLKLEVKRRDLEENFKILGRFPLERMPSFFAH
;
A
#
# COMPACT_ATOMS: atom_id res chain seq x y z
N ILE A 1 14.70 -21.65 -3.44
CA ILE A 1 13.76 -20.93 -2.57
C ILE A 1 13.13 -19.82 -3.38
N PHE A 2 11.81 -19.69 -3.26
CA PHE A 2 11.05 -18.60 -3.88
C PHE A 2 10.26 -17.82 -2.80
N TRP A 3 10.42 -16.51 -2.74
CA TRP A 3 9.69 -15.65 -1.83
C TRP A 3 8.63 -14.84 -2.61
N ALA A 4 7.35 -15.19 -2.40
CA ALA A 4 6.24 -14.55 -3.08
C ALA A 4 5.89 -13.23 -2.36
N LEU A 5 6.17 -12.11 -3.00
CA LEU A 5 5.80 -10.77 -2.54
C LEU A 5 4.45 -10.32 -3.12
N ASP A 6 4.05 -10.87 -4.27
CA ASP A 6 2.77 -10.68 -4.92
C ASP A 6 2.14 -12.01 -5.29
N LEU A 7 0.81 -12.09 -5.28
CA LEU A 7 0.04 -13.25 -5.69
C LEU A 7 -0.38 -13.10 -7.15
N TRP A 8 0.15 -13.95 -8.02
CA TRP A 8 -0.26 -14.05 -9.40
C TRP A 8 -1.04 -15.36 -9.62
N PRO A 9 -2.13 -15.34 -10.40
CA PRO A 9 -2.65 -14.24 -11.27
C PRO A 9 -3.56 -13.23 -10.55
N GLU A 10 -3.87 -13.39 -9.26
CA GLU A 10 -4.89 -12.61 -8.52
C GLU A 10 -4.61 -11.11 -8.55
N THR A 11 -3.37 -10.68 -8.29
CA THR A 11 -2.98 -9.26 -8.32
C THR A 11 -3.19 -8.65 -9.70
N LEU A 12 -2.91 -9.39 -10.78
CA LEU A 12 -3.08 -8.91 -12.16
C LEU A 12 -4.57 -8.72 -12.51
N GLN A 13 -5.45 -9.56 -11.97
CA GLN A 13 -6.90 -9.41 -12.11
C GLN A 13 -7.41 -8.20 -11.32
N ALA A 14 -6.98 -8.06 -10.06
CA ALA A 14 -7.42 -6.99 -9.17
C ALA A 14 -7.05 -5.60 -9.70
N VAL A 15 -5.84 -5.44 -10.25
CA VAL A 15 -5.38 -4.17 -10.85
C VAL A 15 -6.01 -3.90 -12.21
N GLY A 16 -6.76 -4.87 -12.77
CA GLY A 16 -7.45 -4.74 -14.06
C GLY A 16 -6.53 -4.70 -15.29
N GLY A 17 -5.24 -5.04 -15.11
CA GLY A 17 -4.24 -5.02 -16.18
C GLY A 17 -4.45 -6.11 -17.23
N ILE A 18 -4.98 -7.27 -16.85
CA ILE A 18 -5.21 -8.41 -17.74
C ILE A 18 -6.62 -8.93 -17.51
N ARG A 19 -7.46 -8.88 -18.55
CA ARG A 19 -8.84 -9.38 -18.54
C ARG A 19 -9.04 -10.69 -19.34
N SER A 20 -8.07 -11.07 -20.16
CA SER A 20 -8.14 -12.27 -20.98
C SER A 20 -8.01 -13.52 -20.13
N LYS A 21 -9.04 -14.36 -20.10
CA LYS A 21 -9.05 -15.64 -19.36
C LYS A 21 -7.93 -16.57 -19.83
N SER A 22 -7.64 -16.59 -21.13
CA SER A 22 -6.58 -17.44 -21.70
C SER A 22 -5.19 -17.01 -21.22
N VAL A 23 -4.95 -15.70 -21.14
CA VAL A 23 -3.67 -15.16 -20.62
C VAL A 23 -3.53 -15.46 -19.13
N LEU A 24 -4.58 -15.26 -18.35
CA LEU A 24 -4.58 -15.57 -16.91
C LEU A 24 -4.35 -17.06 -16.67
N TRP A 25 -4.94 -17.93 -17.46
CA TRP A 25 -4.70 -19.37 -17.39
C TRP A 25 -3.23 -19.74 -17.69
N ILE A 26 -2.61 -19.12 -18.69
CA ILE A 26 -1.18 -19.32 -18.99
C ILE A 26 -0.33 -18.88 -17.81
N ILE A 27 -0.61 -17.70 -17.23
CA ILE A 27 0.10 -17.18 -16.07
C ILE A 27 -0.04 -18.13 -14.87
N GLU A 28 -1.25 -18.64 -14.62
CA GLU A 28 -1.47 -19.62 -13.55
C GLU A 28 -0.62 -20.89 -13.76
N LYS A 29 -0.50 -21.39 -14.99
CA LYS A 29 0.36 -22.54 -15.30
C LYS A 29 1.84 -22.26 -15.02
N ILE A 30 2.31 -21.05 -15.35
CA ILE A 30 3.67 -20.63 -15.06
C ILE A 30 3.90 -20.54 -13.53
N VAL A 31 2.96 -19.96 -12.79
CA VAL A 31 3.02 -19.84 -11.34
C VAL A 31 3.07 -21.22 -10.67
N ARG A 32 2.17 -22.13 -11.07
CA ARG A 32 2.18 -23.53 -10.61
C ARG A 32 3.51 -24.23 -10.92
N PHE A 33 4.05 -24.04 -12.11
CA PHE A 33 5.35 -24.58 -12.47
C PHE A 33 6.46 -24.05 -11.55
N ILE A 34 6.49 -22.74 -11.28
CA ILE A 34 7.49 -22.13 -10.39
C ILE A 34 7.37 -22.73 -8.98
N TYR A 35 6.16 -22.73 -8.40
CA TYR A 35 5.96 -23.22 -7.03
C TYR A 35 6.32 -24.69 -6.88
N ASN A 36 5.97 -25.53 -7.84
CA ASN A 36 6.22 -26.97 -7.80
C ASN A 36 7.69 -27.34 -8.01
N ASN A 37 8.48 -26.47 -8.67
CA ASN A 37 9.90 -26.67 -8.87
C ASN A 37 10.80 -26.01 -7.81
N CYS A 38 10.20 -25.36 -6.81
CA CYS A 38 10.95 -24.81 -5.69
C CYS A 38 11.00 -25.77 -4.50
N ALA A 39 12.17 -25.87 -3.87
CA ALA A 39 12.34 -26.64 -2.64
C ALA A 39 11.58 -26.00 -1.45
N LEU A 40 11.39 -24.70 -1.50
CA LEU A 40 10.67 -23.93 -0.48
C LEU A 40 10.03 -22.69 -1.12
N VAL A 41 8.77 -22.43 -0.79
CA VAL A 41 8.04 -21.22 -1.18
C VAL A 41 7.64 -20.45 0.08
N LEU A 42 7.95 -19.17 0.11
CA LEU A 42 7.70 -18.31 1.26
C LEU A 42 6.58 -17.32 0.95
N GLY A 43 5.60 -17.25 1.83
CA GLY A 43 4.49 -16.30 1.74
C GLY A 43 4.52 -15.28 2.89
N GLN A 44 4.39 -14.00 2.57
CA GLN A 44 4.53 -12.90 3.52
C GLN A 44 3.35 -12.75 4.51
N SER A 45 2.23 -13.41 4.27
CA SER A 45 1.10 -13.44 5.19
C SER A 45 0.45 -14.83 5.22
N LYS A 46 -0.35 -15.10 6.24
CA LYS A 46 -1.12 -16.36 6.34
C LYS A 46 -2.11 -16.53 5.18
N SER A 47 -2.66 -15.43 4.65
CA SER A 47 -3.53 -15.45 3.48
C SER A 47 -2.74 -15.81 2.21
N PHE A 48 -1.52 -15.26 2.05
CA PHE A 48 -0.61 -15.63 0.96
C PHE A 48 -0.28 -17.12 1.00
N VAL A 49 0.08 -17.65 2.17
CA VAL A 49 0.38 -19.09 2.33
C VAL A 49 -0.80 -19.93 1.82
N LYS A 50 -2.04 -19.61 2.23
CA LYS A 50 -3.23 -20.33 1.75
C LYS A 50 -3.42 -20.25 0.24
N SER A 51 -3.26 -19.08 -0.36
CA SER A 51 -3.37 -18.90 -1.81
C SER A 51 -2.27 -19.67 -2.55
N ILE A 52 -1.01 -19.56 -2.10
CA ILE A 52 0.12 -20.30 -2.69
C ILE A 52 -0.10 -21.81 -2.61
N GLN A 53 -0.57 -22.31 -1.45
CA GLN A 53 -0.87 -23.74 -1.26
C GLN A 53 -1.92 -24.26 -2.24
N SER A 54 -2.92 -23.45 -2.62
CA SER A 54 -3.92 -23.84 -3.61
C SER A 54 -3.37 -23.99 -5.03
N HIS A 55 -2.19 -23.43 -5.29
CA HIS A 55 -1.49 -23.49 -6.56
C HIS A 55 -0.23 -24.39 -6.53
N CYS A 56 0.04 -25.06 -5.41
CA CYS A 56 1.22 -25.90 -5.20
C CYS A 56 0.81 -27.34 -4.90
N ASP A 57 1.38 -28.32 -5.62
CA ASP A 57 1.13 -29.75 -5.41
C ASP A 57 1.84 -30.26 -4.13
N TYR A 58 2.74 -29.47 -3.57
CA TYR A 58 3.49 -29.77 -2.36
C TYR A 58 3.26 -28.70 -1.26
N PRO A 59 2.06 -28.67 -0.63
CA PRO A 59 1.69 -27.61 0.32
C PRO A 59 2.63 -27.50 1.53
N ASP A 60 3.30 -28.59 1.93
CA ASP A 60 4.27 -28.62 3.04
C ASP A 60 5.54 -27.81 2.74
N ARG A 61 5.82 -27.52 1.47
CA ARG A 61 6.93 -26.64 1.05
C ARG A 61 6.58 -25.16 1.14
N VAL A 62 5.33 -24.81 1.46
CA VAL A 62 4.88 -23.43 1.56
C VAL A 62 4.88 -23.00 3.02
N GLN A 63 5.70 -22.00 3.35
CA GLN A 63 5.88 -21.54 4.72
C GLN A 63 5.58 -20.05 4.85
N TYR A 64 5.12 -19.66 6.03
CA TYR A 64 4.95 -18.27 6.39
C TYR A 64 6.31 -17.63 6.70
N PHE A 65 6.61 -16.57 5.98
CA PHE A 65 7.80 -15.75 6.20
C PHE A 65 7.41 -14.29 6.01
N PRO A 66 7.16 -13.54 7.09
CA PRO A 66 6.68 -12.18 7.01
C PRO A 66 7.74 -11.24 6.45
N SER A 67 7.28 -10.21 5.74
CA SER A 67 8.14 -9.07 5.45
C SER A 67 8.46 -8.34 6.75
N TRP A 68 9.71 -7.92 6.90
CA TRP A 68 10.12 -7.07 8.01
C TRP A 68 10.14 -5.61 7.57
N ALA A 69 9.94 -4.71 8.53
CA ALA A 69 10.23 -3.30 8.35
C ALA A 69 11.64 -3.00 8.84
N GLU A 70 12.31 -2.06 8.20
CA GLU A 70 13.54 -1.49 8.73
C GLU A 70 13.24 -0.80 10.06
N ASN A 71 14.14 -0.94 11.04
CA ASN A 71 13.94 -0.37 12.36
C ASN A 71 14.25 1.14 12.36
N LEU A 72 13.51 1.90 11.56
CA LEU A 72 13.63 3.36 11.47
C LEU A 72 13.23 4.07 12.78
N HIS A 73 12.53 3.36 13.66
CA HIS A 73 12.04 3.87 14.94
C HIS A 73 12.90 3.47 16.14
N ALA A 74 13.93 2.61 15.96
CA ALA A 74 14.75 2.08 17.07
C ALA A 74 15.71 3.08 17.67
N SER A 75 15.90 4.21 17.05
CA SER A 75 16.85 5.21 17.53
C SER A 75 16.14 6.45 18.01
N LYS A 76 15.53 6.43 19.16
CA LYS A 76 15.24 7.57 20.05
C LYS A 76 13.85 7.46 20.66
N ASP A 77 13.73 7.85 21.90
CA ASP A 77 12.44 8.07 22.57
C ASP A 77 11.47 8.82 21.67
N ILE A 78 10.25 8.28 21.57
CA ILE A 78 9.16 8.89 20.79
C ILE A 78 8.94 10.36 21.18
N SER A 79 9.31 10.73 22.41
CA SER A 79 9.25 12.10 22.95
C SER A 79 10.21 13.08 22.26
N GLU A 80 11.26 12.62 21.58
CA GLU A 80 12.22 13.46 20.85
C GLU A 80 12.03 13.45 19.32
N GLN A 81 11.07 12.70 18.80
CA GLN A 81 10.77 12.74 17.37
C GLN A 81 10.12 14.08 17.01
N LEU A 82 10.87 14.88 16.26
CA LEU A 82 10.35 16.10 15.66
C LEU A 82 9.22 15.73 14.69
N PHE A 83 8.03 16.24 14.96
CA PHE A 83 6.90 16.12 14.05
C PHE A 83 7.21 16.73 12.67
N ALA A 84 6.61 16.18 11.63
CA ALA A 84 6.76 16.73 10.28
C ALA A 84 6.21 18.16 10.21
N PRO A 85 7.04 19.18 9.91
CA PRO A 85 6.59 20.57 9.89
C PRO A 85 5.58 20.87 8.77
N GLU A 86 5.49 19.99 7.79
CA GLU A 86 4.52 20.08 6.69
C GLU A 86 3.08 19.83 7.15
N ILE A 87 2.91 19.20 8.32
CA ILE A 87 1.61 18.94 8.93
C ILE A 87 1.44 19.89 10.11
N LYS A 88 0.46 20.78 10.02
CA LYS A 88 0.13 21.65 11.14
C LYS A 88 -0.44 20.81 12.28
N ARG A 89 0.24 20.83 13.42
CA ARG A 89 -0.29 20.22 14.64
C ARG A 89 -1.48 21.03 15.13
N ASN A 90 -2.59 20.34 15.28
CA ASN A 90 -3.79 20.88 15.90
C ASN A 90 -4.41 19.75 16.72
N ASP A 91 -4.50 19.94 18.03
CA ASP A 91 -5.00 18.93 18.96
C ASP A 91 -6.47 18.53 18.68
N ASP A 92 -7.21 19.40 17.98
CA ASP A 92 -8.59 19.13 17.53
C ASP A 92 -8.67 18.44 16.17
N SER A 93 -7.54 18.12 15.52
CA SER A 93 -7.56 17.49 14.20
C SER A 93 -7.29 15.98 14.27
N PHE A 94 -8.01 15.24 13.42
CA PHE A 94 -7.77 13.82 13.18
C PHE A 94 -7.08 13.65 11.82
N ASN A 95 -5.82 13.28 11.85
CA ASN A 95 -5.00 13.13 10.65
C ASN A 95 -5.08 11.69 10.12
N ILE A 96 -5.48 11.54 8.86
CA ILE A 96 -5.44 10.28 8.12
C ILE A 96 -4.25 10.36 7.17
N LEU A 97 -3.20 9.62 7.49
CA LEU A 97 -1.96 9.60 6.71
C LEU A 97 -1.91 8.39 5.78
N PHE A 98 -1.61 8.64 4.52
CA PHE A 98 -1.12 7.65 3.57
C PHE A 98 0.32 7.98 3.22
N ALA A 99 1.22 7.01 3.32
CA ALA A 99 2.61 7.14 2.88
C ALA A 99 2.97 5.97 1.97
N GLY A 100 3.23 6.23 0.68
CA GLY A 100 3.53 5.16 -0.27
C GLY A 100 3.44 5.58 -1.74
N ASN A 101 3.51 4.57 -2.62
CA ASN A 101 3.39 4.75 -4.06
C ASN A 101 1.93 5.04 -4.45
N ILE A 102 1.68 6.14 -5.16
CA ILE A 102 0.35 6.53 -5.64
C ILE A 102 0.11 5.89 -7.01
N ALA A 103 -0.47 4.69 -7.01
CA ALA A 103 -0.73 3.89 -8.20
C ALA A 103 -2.17 3.33 -8.18
N ASP A 104 -2.53 2.54 -9.20
CA ASP A 104 -3.90 2.01 -9.33
C ASP A 104 -4.25 1.01 -8.21
N ALA A 105 -3.27 0.27 -7.71
CA ALA A 105 -3.47 -0.74 -6.67
C ALA A 105 -3.87 -0.17 -5.30
N GLN A 106 -3.64 1.12 -5.06
CA GLN A 106 -3.95 1.80 -3.80
C GLN A 106 -5.37 2.36 -3.72
N ASP A 107 -6.17 2.18 -4.76
CA ASP A 107 -7.56 2.61 -4.85
C ASP A 107 -7.82 4.04 -4.33
N MET A 108 -7.01 5.01 -4.77
CA MET A 108 -7.20 6.42 -4.42
C MET A 108 -8.61 6.96 -4.75
N PRO A 109 -9.34 6.45 -5.74
CA PRO A 109 -10.75 6.78 -5.92
C PRO A 109 -11.62 6.56 -4.69
N ALA A 110 -11.46 5.42 -3.97
CA ALA A 110 -12.20 5.15 -2.73
C ALA A 110 -11.82 6.11 -1.60
N VAL A 111 -10.52 6.46 -1.49
CA VAL A 111 -10.05 7.47 -0.53
C VAL A 111 -10.67 8.83 -0.80
N LEU A 112 -10.72 9.26 -2.06
CA LEU A 112 -11.36 10.52 -2.46
C LEU A 112 -12.87 10.52 -2.21
N GLU A 113 -13.52 9.38 -2.40
CA GLU A 113 -14.95 9.25 -2.10
C GLU A 113 -15.23 9.40 -0.61
N ALA A 114 -14.46 8.73 0.23
CA ALA A 114 -14.53 8.88 1.69
C ALA A 114 -14.29 10.33 2.12
N ALA A 115 -13.28 10.98 1.54
CA ALA A 115 -12.99 12.39 1.80
C ALA A 115 -14.17 13.30 1.37
N SER A 116 -14.83 12.99 0.25
CA SER A 116 -16.00 13.73 -0.23
C SER A 116 -17.20 13.59 0.71
N ILE A 117 -17.45 12.38 1.21
CA ILE A 117 -18.52 12.13 2.21
C ILE A 117 -18.24 12.89 3.51
N LEU A 118 -16.98 12.93 3.93
CA LEU A 118 -16.56 13.54 5.19
C LEU A 118 -16.17 15.03 5.06
N ARG A 119 -16.43 15.68 3.91
CA ARG A 119 -15.98 17.07 3.65
C ARG A 119 -16.40 18.09 4.70
N ASN A 120 -17.58 17.90 5.30
CA ASN A 120 -18.10 18.80 6.34
C ASN A 120 -17.46 18.59 7.73
N LYS A 121 -16.68 17.51 7.89
CA LYS A 121 -15.93 17.22 9.11
C LYS A 121 -14.54 17.89 9.03
N LYS A 122 -14.48 19.19 9.25
CA LYS A 122 -13.28 20.02 9.04
C LYS A 122 -12.09 19.60 9.89
N PHE A 123 -12.31 18.89 10.99
CA PHE A 123 -11.27 18.35 11.83
C PHE A 123 -10.55 17.13 11.22
N ILE A 124 -11.17 16.45 10.24
CA ILE A 124 -10.52 15.33 9.54
C ILE A 124 -9.61 15.88 8.44
N LYS A 125 -8.32 15.54 8.51
CA LYS A 125 -7.31 15.92 7.53
C LYS A 125 -6.74 14.68 6.84
N TRP A 126 -6.76 14.70 5.52
CA TRP A 126 -6.19 13.66 4.68
C TRP A 126 -4.80 14.12 4.22
N ILE A 127 -3.78 13.33 4.52
CA ILE A 127 -2.39 13.68 4.25
C ILE A 127 -1.78 12.57 3.43
N ILE A 128 -1.35 12.90 2.22
CA ILE A 128 -0.77 11.95 1.28
C ILE A 128 0.70 12.28 1.09
N VAL A 129 1.55 11.34 1.48
CA VAL A 129 3.00 11.40 1.32
C VAL A 129 3.40 10.32 0.31
N GLY A 130 4.05 10.72 -0.77
CA GLY A 130 4.48 9.80 -1.80
C GLY A 130 4.36 10.39 -3.20
N ASP A 131 4.67 9.55 -4.17
CA ASP A 131 4.63 9.86 -5.60
C ASP A 131 4.21 8.61 -6.38
N GLY A 132 3.98 8.73 -7.67
CA GLY A 132 3.61 7.62 -8.52
C GLY A 132 2.84 8.04 -9.76
N ARG A 133 2.52 7.06 -10.61
CA ARG A 133 1.88 7.34 -11.90
C ARG A 133 0.50 8.01 -11.80
N ARG A 134 -0.15 7.94 -10.64
CA ARG A 134 -1.45 8.57 -10.37
C ARG A 134 -1.34 9.90 -9.60
N PHE A 135 -0.15 10.40 -9.35
CA PHE A 135 0.09 11.60 -8.55
C PHE A 135 -0.61 12.83 -9.13
N GLU A 136 -0.37 13.14 -10.41
CA GLU A 136 -1.00 14.31 -11.05
C GLU A 136 -2.52 14.14 -11.20
N TRP A 137 -2.99 12.94 -11.50
CA TRP A 137 -4.42 12.63 -11.50
C TRP A 137 -5.06 12.91 -10.14
N LEU A 138 -4.43 12.48 -9.05
CA LEU A 138 -4.92 12.68 -7.68
C LEU A 138 -5.05 14.18 -7.36
N LYS A 139 -4.06 15.00 -7.72
CA LYS A 139 -4.12 16.46 -7.54
C LYS A 139 -5.30 17.09 -8.28
N LEU A 140 -5.51 16.70 -9.52
CA LEU A 140 -6.63 17.18 -10.32
C LEU A 140 -7.98 16.78 -9.72
N GLU A 141 -8.11 15.54 -9.23
CA GLU A 141 -9.34 15.05 -8.61
C GLU A 141 -9.65 15.73 -7.27
N VAL A 142 -8.64 15.99 -6.44
CA VAL A 142 -8.79 16.76 -5.19
C VAL A 142 -9.36 18.15 -5.49
N LYS A 143 -8.79 18.83 -6.48
CA LYS A 143 -9.27 20.15 -6.92
C LYS A 143 -10.68 20.06 -7.52
N ARG A 144 -10.95 19.10 -8.41
CA ARG A 144 -12.26 18.92 -9.05
C ARG A 144 -13.38 18.67 -8.03
N ARG A 145 -13.06 18.04 -6.90
CA ARG A 145 -14.01 17.73 -5.83
C ARG A 145 -14.06 18.77 -4.72
N ASP A 146 -13.36 19.89 -4.83
CA ASP A 146 -13.25 20.94 -3.79
C ASP A 146 -12.83 20.38 -2.42
N LEU A 147 -11.78 19.51 -2.40
CA LEU A 147 -11.29 18.89 -1.18
C LEU A 147 -9.99 19.53 -0.64
N GLU A 148 -9.45 20.56 -1.27
CA GLU A 148 -8.13 21.16 -1.00
C GLU A 148 -7.96 21.63 0.45
N GLU A 149 -9.04 22.00 1.13
CA GLU A 149 -9.04 22.44 2.53
C GLU A 149 -8.65 21.30 3.50
N ASN A 150 -9.12 20.08 3.22
CA ASN A 150 -8.96 18.94 4.11
C ASN A 150 -8.03 17.85 3.56
N PHE A 151 -7.58 17.97 2.30
CA PHE A 151 -6.80 16.97 1.61
C PHE A 151 -5.49 17.57 1.12
N LYS A 152 -4.38 17.13 1.70
CA LYS A 152 -3.04 17.62 1.37
C LYS A 152 -2.21 16.53 0.69
N ILE A 153 -1.62 16.86 -0.45
CA ILE A 153 -0.70 16.00 -1.18
C ILE A 153 0.68 16.63 -1.07
N LEU A 154 1.57 16.01 -0.30
CA LEU A 154 2.86 16.57 0.07
C LEU A 154 4.00 16.16 -0.87
N GLY A 155 3.77 15.12 -1.71
CA GLY A 155 4.81 14.57 -2.58
C GLY A 155 5.74 13.59 -1.86
N ARG A 156 6.86 13.27 -2.51
CA ARG A 156 7.82 12.28 -2.04
C ARG A 156 8.81 12.88 -1.05
N PHE A 157 9.07 12.14 0.04
CA PHE A 157 10.11 12.44 1.03
C PHE A 157 11.08 11.26 1.18
N PRO A 158 12.31 11.51 1.67
CA PRO A 158 13.24 10.44 2.05
C PRO A 158 12.67 9.52 3.13
N LEU A 159 13.10 8.25 3.13
CA LEU A 159 12.60 7.24 4.06
C LEU A 159 12.85 7.62 5.53
N GLU A 160 13.97 8.28 5.79
CA GLU A 160 14.37 8.76 7.12
C GLU A 160 13.40 9.80 7.71
N ARG A 161 12.58 10.43 6.85
CA ARG A 161 11.55 11.39 7.27
C ARG A 161 10.23 10.71 7.68
N MET A 162 10.04 9.44 7.31
CA MET A 162 8.76 8.76 7.57
C MET A 162 8.38 8.71 9.05
N PRO A 163 9.29 8.46 10.02
CA PRO A 163 8.96 8.50 11.43
C PRO A 163 8.29 9.82 11.86
N SER A 164 8.76 10.96 11.34
CA SER A 164 8.20 12.28 11.70
C SER A 164 6.77 12.48 11.16
N PHE A 165 6.42 11.85 10.03
CA PHE A 165 5.07 11.88 9.50
C PHE A 165 4.12 10.96 10.28
N PHE A 166 4.58 9.79 10.71
CA PHE A 166 3.79 8.85 11.50
C PHE A 166 3.63 9.24 12.98
N ALA A 167 4.39 10.23 13.46
CA ALA A 167 4.30 10.73 14.82
C ALA A 167 3.11 11.69 15.07
N HIS A 168 2.38 12.09 14.02
CA HIS A 168 1.24 13.02 14.08
C HIS A 168 -0.07 12.35 14.50
#